data_a455eb50715cad6068da8a0d595a30d7
#
_entry.id   a455eb50715cad6068da8a0d595a30d7
#
_cell.length_a   1.000
_cell.length_b   1.000
_cell.length_c   1.000
_cell.angle_alpha   90.00
_cell.angle_beta   90.00
_cell.angle_gamma   90.00
#
_symmetry.space_group_name_H-M   'P 1'
#
loop_
_entity.id
_entity.type
_entity.pdbx_description
1 polymer ?
#
loop_
_entity_poly.entity_id
_entity_poly.type
_entity_poly.pdbx_seq_one_letter_code
_entity_poly.pdbx_strand_id
1 'polypeptide(L)'
;MNKKESNNPLFDGQREKSGGPTFDKYSFQYHWALYRVISNHEYQNEYAVIIELHEDVVVSNSLDADKAKFEFNQVKTNKTPFNTFQLVKYKKGGNSVLGKLIKGVSEKPYSALIESLNLIATNKFTLELAKSDIDLKIIRKEDLSSNQLKDLETKIKNEIGITELPTNLRFIISDLPDSNYQTILIGTIAKLINSLFPGSYSNAESIYTLLIDELYRKGKVTYDFSKWDELLKNKALTSIQVTKVINEFTNLKDEAIIESGFNDICSEMGLKSIEAKKLKRSFGRYKRQRISNRSTIQIDTTYFFINEIDKCINIGITEIPTLIENVFNVAPLKIKKQFSSKDEFTTALICEYIMMN
;
A
#
# COMPACT_ATOMS: atom_id res chain seq x y z
N MET A 1 24.82 -21.57 42.22
CA MET A 1 24.14 -21.26 40.94
C MET A 1 25.21 -21.28 39.85
N ASN A 2 25.26 -22.36 39.04
CA ASN A 2 26.20 -22.45 37.91
C ASN A 2 25.80 -21.41 36.86
N LYS A 3 26.65 -20.42 36.64
CA LYS A 3 26.56 -19.57 35.43
C LYS A 3 26.74 -20.48 34.24
N LYS A 4 25.70 -20.74 33.46
CA LYS A 4 25.84 -21.27 32.11
C LYS A 4 26.76 -20.31 31.37
N GLU A 5 27.97 -20.72 31.08
CA GLU A 5 28.89 -19.96 30.24
C GLU A 5 28.19 -19.76 28.87
N SER A 6 28.01 -18.51 28.48
CA SER A 6 27.48 -18.16 27.15
C SER A 6 28.54 -18.52 26.13
N ASN A 7 28.16 -19.27 25.09
CA ASN A 7 29.03 -19.57 23.95
C ASN A 7 28.94 -18.51 22.85
N ASN A 8 28.21 -17.40 23.11
CA ASN A 8 28.13 -16.28 22.19
C ASN A 8 29.35 -15.35 22.38
N PRO A 9 30.26 -15.23 21.40
CA PRO A 9 31.45 -14.39 21.50
C PRO A 9 31.15 -12.90 21.60
N LEU A 10 29.91 -12.50 21.26
CA LEU A 10 29.42 -11.11 21.34
C LEU A 10 28.47 -10.88 22.52
N PHE A 11 28.49 -11.81 23.53
CA PHE A 11 27.61 -11.70 24.70
C PHE A 11 28.10 -10.58 25.65
N ASP A 12 27.71 -9.38 25.33
CA ASP A 12 27.88 -8.18 26.18
C ASP A 12 26.65 -7.28 26.09
N GLY A 13 26.51 -6.35 27.04
CA GLY A 13 25.41 -5.41 27.04
C GLY A 13 25.49 -4.45 25.85
N GLN A 14 24.41 -4.33 25.06
CA GLN A 14 24.37 -3.35 23.98
C GLN A 14 24.54 -1.93 24.53
N ARG A 15 25.45 -1.17 23.94
CA ARG A 15 25.73 0.22 24.32
C ARG A 15 24.52 1.15 24.15
N GLU A 16 23.75 0.95 23.05
CA GLU A 16 22.55 1.71 22.74
C GLU A 16 21.42 0.75 22.31
N LYS A 17 20.22 1.00 22.84
CA LYS A 17 19.00 0.21 22.56
C LYS A 17 17.87 1.05 21.98
N SER A 18 18.11 2.35 21.71
CA SER A 18 17.07 3.29 21.27
C SER A 18 16.72 3.18 19.78
N GLY A 19 17.64 2.67 18.95
CA GLY A 19 17.47 2.59 17.49
C GLY A 19 16.31 1.69 17.07
N GLY A 20 16.23 0.49 17.65
CA GLY A 20 15.16 -0.46 17.32
C GLY A 20 13.75 0.10 17.58
N PRO A 21 13.43 0.54 18.82
CA PRO A 21 12.12 1.12 19.13
C PRO A 21 11.78 2.38 18.32
N THR A 22 12.77 3.16 17.89
CA THR A 22 12.55 4.33 17.03
C THR A 22 12.21 3.89 15.62
N PHE A 23 12.94 2.93 15.07
CA PHE A 23 12.68 2.35 13.76
C PHE A 23 11.28 1.71 13.72
N ASP A 24 10.89 0.96 14.76
CA ASP A 24 9.57 0.33 14.83
C ASP A 24 8.42 1.35 14.75
N LYS A 25 8.56 2.51 15.40
CA LYS A 25 7.56 3.58 15.33
C LYS A 25 7.43 4.16 13.93
N TYR A 26 8.55 4.46 13.28
CA TYR A 26 8.54 4.93 11.90
C TYR A 26 7.99 3.87 10.96
N SER A 27 8.42 2.63 11.10
CA SER A 27 7.91 1.51 10.31
C SER A 27 6.39 1.39 10.43
N PHE A 28 5.84 1.51 11.64
CA PHE A 28 4.40 1.47 11.85
C PHE A 28 3.65 2.59 11.11
N GLN A 29 4.17 3.82 11.12
CA GLN A 29 3.56 4.96 10.41
C GLN A 29 3.41 4.68 8.91
N TYR A 30 4.44 4.12 8.27
CA TYR A 30 4.39 3.74 6.85
C TYR A 30 3.40 2.60 6.57
N HIS A 31 3.33 1.62 7.46
CA HIS A 31 2.38 0.52 7.33
C HIS A 31 0.93 1.00 7.57
N TRP A 32 0.74 1.94 8.50
CA TRP A 32 -0.56 2.58 8.68
C TRP A 32 -0.96 3.41 7.45
N ALA A 33 -0.01 4.10 6.83
CA ALA A 33 -0.27 4.78 5.56
C ALA A 33 -0.67 3.79 4.45
N LEU A 34 0.00 2.64 4.35
CA LEU A 34 -0.40 1.59 3.42
C LEU A 34 -1.79 1.04 3.74
N TYR A 35 -2.13 0.90 5.03
CA TYR A 35 -3.49 0.54 5.44
C TYR A 35 -4.53 1.55 4.92
N ARG A 36 -4.24 2.86 5.01
CA ARG A 36 -5.11 3.92 4.45
C ARG A 36 -5.20 3.85 2.93
N VAL A 37 -4.10 3.55 2.24
CA VAL A 37 -4.08 3.32 0.79
C VAL A 37 -5.06 2.20 0.41
N ILE A 38 -4.97 1.04 1.08
CA ILE A 38 -5.81 -0.12 0.79
C ILE A 38 -7.28 0.20 1.05
N SER A 39 -7.59 0.82 2.21
CA SER A 39 -8.97 1.19 2.57
C SER A 39 -9.57 2.21 1.60
N ASN A 40 -8.80 3.22 1.19
CA ASN A 40 -9.27 4.21 0.22
C ASN A 40 -9.46 3.60 -1.17
N HIS A 41 -8.62 2.64 -1.55
CA HIS A 41 -8.71 2.00 -2.86
C HIS A 41 -9.99 1.14 -3.02
N GLU A 42 -10.52 0.63 -1.93
CA GLU A 42 -11.80 -0.11 -1.93
C GLU A 42 -13.01 0.79 -2.19
N TYR A 43 -12.98 2.04 -1.68
CA TYR A 43 -14.17 2.90 -1.64
C TYR A 43 -14.07 4.19 -2.47
N GLN A 44 -12.88 4.56 -2.93
CA GLN A 44 -12.66 5.83 -3.62
C GLN A 44 -11.91 5.64 -4.94
N ASN A 45 -12.43 6.26 -5.99
CA ASN A 45 -11.80 6.24 -7.32
C ASN A 45 -10.54 7.11 -7.40
N GLU A 46 -10.48 8.21 -6.62
CA GLU A 46 -9.33 9.11 -6.55
C GLU A 46 -8.89 9.34 -5.12
N TYR A 47 -7.59 9.26 -4.88
CA TYR A 47 -6.96 9.67 -3.62
C TYR A 47 -5.43 9.78 -3.80
N ALA A 48 -4.80 10.48 -2.86
CA ALA A 48 -3.36 10.45 -2.67
C ALA A 48 -3.02 10.31 -1.19
N VAL A 49 -2.06 9.44 -0.86
CA VAL A 49 -1.51 9.31 0.48
C VAL A 49 -0.09 9.84 0.47
N ILE A 50 0.15 10.88 1.26
CA ILE A 50 1.41 11.64 1.32
C ILE A 50 2.05 11.34 2.67
N ILE A 51 3.35 11.02 2.66
CA ILE A 51 4.11 10.65 3.85
C ILE A 51 5.06 11.78 4.24
N GLU A 52 5.17 12.02 5.57
CA GLU A 52 6.12 12.97 6.14
C GLU A 52 6.00 14.37 5.47
N LEU A 53 4.76 14.86 5.35
CA LEU A 53 4.46 16.21 4.88
C LEU A 53 3.52 16.89 5.88
N HIS A 54 4.01 17.86 6.64
CA HIS A 54 3.30 18.57 7.69
C HIS A 54 2.84 17.69 8.87
N GLU A 55 2.42 16.44 8.60
CA GLU A 55 2.09 15.39 9.58
C GLU A 55 2.62 14.03 9.11
N ASP A 56 2.57 13.01 9.98
CA ASP A 56 3.08 11.67 9.69
C ASP A 56 2.46 11.12 8.39
N VAL A 57 1.13 11.28 8.23
CA VAL A 57 0.39 10.83 7.03
C VAL A 57 -0.69 11.85 6.67
N VAL A 58 -0.66 12.37 5.46
CA VAL A 58 -1.72 13.23 4.90
C VAL A 58 -2.42 12.49 3.78
N VAL A 59 -3.76 12.46 3.82
CA VAL A 59 -4.59 11.84 2.78
C VAL A 59 -5.35 12.93 2.05
N SER A 60 -5.23 12.95 0.72
CA SER A 60 -6.06 13.80 -0.16
C SER A 60 -7.18 12.96 -0.76
N ASN A 61 -8.37 13.53 -0.86
CA ASN A 61 -9.54 12.90 -1.48
C ASN A 61 -9.63 13.12 -2.99
N SER A 62 -8.70 13.87 -3.58
CA SER A 62 -8.63 14.09 -5.03
C SER A 62 -7.19 14.28 -5.50
N LEU A 63 -6.94 14.01 -6.78
CA LEU A 63 -5.70 14.32 -7.48
C LEU A 63 -5.74 15.72 -8.15
N ASP A 64 -6.90 16.35 -8.20
CA ASP A 64 -7.12 17.70 -8.69
C ASP A 64 -6.90 18.72 -7.55
N ALA A 65 -5.95 19.64 -7.73
CA ALA A 65 -5.59 20.65 -6.73
C ALA A 65 -6.79 21.50 -6.26
N ASP A 66 -7.70 21.84 -7.18
CA ASP A 66 -8.83 22.73 -6.90
C ASP A 66 -9.95 22.03 -6.10
N LYS A 67 -9.96 20.69 -6.10
CA LYS A 67 -10.94 19.85 -5.39
C LYS A 67 -10.37 19.20 -4.15
N ALA A 68 -9.05 19.19 -4.01
CA ALA A 68 -8.36 18.47 -2.96
C ALA A 68 -8.74 18.99 -1.57
N LYS A 69 -9.15 18.06 -0.71
CA LYS A 69 -9.30 18.25 0.72
C LYS A 69 -8.51 17.18 1.45
N PHE A 70 -8.15 17.46 2.70
CA PHE A 70 -7.12 16.70 3.37
C PHE A 70 -7.56 16.15 4.73
N GLU A 71 -7.14 14.92 5.00
CA GLU A 71 -7.09 14.36 6.35
C GLU A 71 -5.63 14.41 6.83
N PHE A 72 -5.39 15.04 7.98
CA PHE A 72 -4.07 15.10 8.60
C PHE A 72 -4.03 14.10 9.75
N ASN A 73 -3.05 13.20 9.73
CA ASN A 73 -2.99 12.08 10.64
C ASN A 73 -1.61 12.02 11.34
N GLN A 74 -1.62 12.27 12.63
CA GLN A 74 -0.49 12.01 13.52
C GLN A 74 -0.63 10.59 14.07
N VAL A 75 0.30 9.69 13.73
CA VAL A 75 0.23 8.26 14.08
C VAL A 75 1.15 7.94 15.25
N LYS A 76 0.61 7.32 16.30
CA LYS A 76 1.37 6.97 17.52
C LYS A 76 1.15 5.50 17.88
N THR A 77 2.25 4.78 18.06
CA THR A 77 2.24 3.50 18.77
C THR A 77 2.32 3.74 20.27
N ASN A 78 1.43 3.14 21.03
CA ASN A 78 1.38 3.29 22.48
C ASN A 78 1.04 1.97 23.16
N LYS A 79 1.87 1.57 24.13
CA LYS A 79 1.67 0.35 24.92
C LYS A 79 0.58 0.50 25.98
N THR A 80 0.36 1.72 26.44
CA THR A 80 -0.66 2.06 27.43
C THR A 80 -1.65 3.05 26.85
N PRO A 81 -2.92 3.05 27.29
CA PRO A 81 -3.92 4.00 26.84
C PRO A 81 -3.45 5.46 26.94
N PHE A 82 -3.79 6.28 25.96
CA PHE A 82 -3.56 7.72 26.02
C PHE A 82 -4.57 8.39 26.95
N ASN A 83 -4.09 9.01 28.02
CA ASN A 83 -4.89 9.86 28.90
C ASN A 83 -4.61 11.34 28.61
N THR A 84 -5.38 12.22 29.22
CA THR A 84 -5.25 13.68 29.10
C THR A 84 -3.82 14.16 29.35
N PHE A 85 -3.17 13.64 30.40
CA PHE A 85 -1.81 14.02 30.74
C PHE A 85 -0.82 13.71 29.62
N GLN A 86 -0.91 12.53 29.01
CA GLN A 86 -0.03 12.12 27.90
C GLN A 86 -0.25 12.95 26.65
N LEU A 87 -1.51 13.38 26.40
CA LEU A 87 -1.86 14.21 25.24
C LEU A 87 -1.25 15.60 25.32
N VAL A 88 -1.23 16.20 26.53
CA VAL A 88 -0.84 17.59 26.73
C VAL A 88 0.50 17.76 27.46
N LYS A 89 1.20 16.67 27.79
CA LYS A 89 2.54 16.72 28.40
C LYS A 89 3.58 17.21 27.41
N TYR A 90 4.31 18.24 27.75
CA TYR A 90 5.43 18.72 26.95
C TYR A 90 6.67 19.03 27.85
N LYS A 91 7.83 19.03 27.20
CA LYS A 91 9.09 19.45 27.80
C LYS A 91 9.32 20.94 27.52
N LYS A 92 10.09 21.62 28.36
CA LYS A 92 10.46 23.03 28.16
C LYS A 92 11.09 23.21 26.75
N GLY A 93 10.54 24.12 25.94
CA GLY A 93 10.98 24.40 24.59
C GLY A 93 10.39 23.49 23.51
N GLY A 94 9.44 22.59 23.86
CA GLY A 94 8.71 21.76 22.88
C GLY A 94 7.20 21.81 23.11
N ASN A 95 6.43 21.30 22.18
CA ASN A 95 4.98 21.17 22.30
C ASN A 95 4.57 19.75 22.68
N SER A 96 3.40 19.61 23.28
CA SER A 96 2.75 18.32 23.52
C SER A 96 2.36 17.64 22.21
N VAL A 97 1.93 16.38 22.27
CA VAL A 97 1.44 15.66 21.09
C VAL A 97 0.25 16.41 20.48
N LEU A 98 -0.73 16.78 21.31
CA LEU A 98 -1.92 17.49 20.86
C LEU A 98 -1.59 18.93 20.43
N GLY A 99 -0.72 19.63 21.18
CA GLY A 99 -0.29 20.97 20.82
C GLY A 99 0.46 21.04 19.49
N LYS A 100 1.33 20.06 19.18
CA LYS A 100 2.00 19.97 17.87
C LYS A 100 1.01 19.80 16.74
N LEU A 101 0.09 18.85 16.88
CA LEU A 101 -0.91 18.53 15.87
C LEU A 101 -1.79 19.77 15.56
N ILE A 102 -2.28 20.46 16.57
CA ILE A 102 -3.11 21.67 16.39
C ILE A 102 -2.30 22.82 15.80
N LYS A 103 -1.11 23.10 16.37
CA LYS A 103 -0.25 24.20 15.91
C LYS A 103 0.26 23.98 14.48
N GLY A 104 0.48 22.73 14.08
CA GLY A 104 0.95 22.36 12.75
C GLY A 104 0.01 22.82 11.63
N VAL A 105 -1.29 22.97 11.92
CA VAL A 105 -2.32 23.32 10.94
C VAL A 105 -2.96 24.69 11.19
N SER A 106 -2.83 25.24 12.39
CA SER A 106 -3.39 26.55 12.74
C SER A 106 -2.70 27.65 11.94
N GLU A 107 -3.51 28.61 11.42
CA GLU A 107 -3.04 29.76 10.66
C GLU A 107 -2.28 29.43 9.36
N LYS A 108 -2.42 28.21 8.86
CA LYS A 108 -1.82 27.80 7.59
C LYS A 108 -2.74 28.12 6.42
N PRO A 109 -2.20 28.47 5.23
CA PRO A 109 -3.01 28.79 4.05
C PRO A 109 -3.98 27.67 3.65
N TYR A 110 -3.65 26.42 3.97
CA TYR A 110 -4.46 25.24 3.66
C TYR A 110 -5.42 24.81 4.79
N SER A 111 -5.51 25.56 5.91
CA SER A 111 -6.33 25.17 7.07
C SER A 111 -7.79 24.93 6.71
N ALA A 112 -8.36 25.73 5.79
CA ALA A 112 -9.73 25.58 5.34
C ALA A 112 -9.97 24.33 4.47
N LEU A 113 -8.91 23.70 3.97
CA LEU A 113 -8.98 22.49 3.15
C LEU A 113 -8.85 21.20 4.02
N ILE A 114 -8.66 21.33 5.33
CA ILE A 114 -8.51 20.20 6.23
C ILE A 114 -9.89 19.72 6.71
N GLU A 115 -10.32 18.56 6.23
CA GLU A 115 -11.59 17.92 6.63
C GLU A 115 -11.49 17.26 7.99
N SER A 116 -10.34 16.69 8.33
CA SER A 116 -10.12 16.09 9.65
C SER A 116 -8.67 16.19 10.11
N LEU A 117 -8.52 16.40 11.40
CA LEU A 117 -7.26 16.45 12.12
C LEU A 117 -7.25 15.31 13.13
N ASN A 118 -6.48 14.27 12.85
CA ASN A 118 -6.61 13.00 13.51
C ASN A 118 -5.37 12.66 14.35
N LEU A 119 -5.56 12.33 15.61
CA LEU A 119 -4.57 11.63 16.41
C LEU A 119 -4.90 10.14 16.41
N ILE A 120 -4.07 9.35 15.76
CA ILE A 120 -4.22 7.91 15.64
C ILE A 120 -3.39 7.21 16.71
N ALA A 121 -3.97 6.29 17.45
CA ALA A 121 -3.28 5.51 18.47
C ALA A 121 -3.55 4.00 18.27
N THR A 122 -2.57 3.16 18.60
CA THR A 122 -2.74 1.69 18.55
C THR A 122 -3.45 1.13 19.78
N ASN A 123 -3.58 1.94 20.85
CA ASN A 123 -4.31 1.60 22.05
C ASN A 123 -5.39 2.65 22.35
N LYS A 124 -6.23 2.38 23.33
CA LYS A 124 -7.37 3.22 23.72
C LYS A 124 -6.97 4.64 24.13
N PHE A 125 -7.94 5.56 24.05
CA PHE A 125 -7.92 6.84 24.71
C PHE A 125 -8.76 6.75 25.97
N THR A 126 -8.19 7.15 27.11
CA THR A 126 -8.91 7.29 28.39
C THR A 126 -9.27 8.74 28.59
N LEU A 127 -10.28 9.20 27.86
CA LEU A 127 -10.89 10.52 27.94
C LEU A 127 -12.29 10.38 28.54
N GLU A 128 -12.69 11.35 29.34
CA GLU A 128 -14.03 11.39 29.90
C GLU A 128 -15.04 11.79 28.81
N LEU A 129 -15.98 10.92 28.52
CA LEU A 129 -17.01 11.13 27.51
C LEU A 129 -18.29 11.75 28.10
N ALA A 130 -19.05 12.45 27.29
CA ALA A 130 -20.34 13.04 27.67
C ALA A 130 -21.38 11.94 28.03
N LYS A 131 -21.26 10.77 27.41
CA LYS A 131 -22.05 9.57 27.75
C LYS A 131 -21.12 8.58 28.45
N SER A 132 -21.46 8.20 29.68
CA SER A 132 -20.78 7.11 30.38
C SER A 132 -21.11 5.76 29.73
N ASP A 133 -20.25 4.77 29.96
CA ASP A 133 -20.43 3.37 29.58
C ASP A 133 -20.49 3.07 28.08
N ILE A 134 -19.86 3.93 27.27
CA ILE A 134 -19.63 3.68 25.84
C ILE A 134 -18.13 3.66 25.50
N ASP A 135 -17.74 2.68 24.69
CA ASP A 135 -16.40 2.62 24.12
C ASP A 135 -16.47 3.12 22.67
N LEU A 136 -15.90 4.30 22.40
CA LEU A 136 -15.85 4.87 21.05
C LEU A 136 -14.50 4.58 20.41
N LYS A 137 -14.53 4.09 19.18
CA LYS A 137 -13.34 3.93 18.34
C LYS A 137 -12.84 5.26 17.77
N ILE A 138 -13.77 6.17 17.51
CA ILE A 138 -13.52 7.54 17.07
C ILE A 138 -14.17 8.45 18.08
N ILE A 139 -13.37 9.25 18.76
CA ILE A 139 -13.82 10.25 19.73
C ILE A 139 -13.66 11.62 19.08
N ARG A 140 -14.73 12.37 18.96
CA ARG A 140 -14.76 13.74 18.44
C ARG A 140 -14.85 14.74 19.60
N LYS A 141 -14.69 16.02 19.28
CA LYS A 141 -14.84 17.10 20.28
C LYS A 141 -16.18 17.04 21.01
N GLU A 142 -17.26 16.80 20.27
CA GLU A 142 -18.63 16.70 20.81
C GLU A 142 -18.90 15.46 21.68
N ASP A 143 -18.06 14.44 21.60
CA ASP A 143 -18.19 13.23 22.42
C ASP A 143 -17.57 13.40 23.82
N LEU A 144 -16.76 14.44 24.02
CA LEU A 144 -16.08 14.71 25.28
C LEU A 144 -17.04 15.31 26.33
N SER A 145 -16.86 14.96 27.61
CA SER A 145 -17.57 15.64 28.69
C SER A 145 -17.18 17.12 28.74
N SER A 146 -18.07 17.97 29.25
CA SER A 146 -17.78 19.40 29.39
C SER A 146 -16.52 19.66 30.23
N ASN A 147 -16.28 18.82 31.25
CA ASN A 147 -15.09 18.94 32.11
C ASN A 147 -13.82 18.56 31.35
N GLN A 148 -13.86 17.45 30.60
CA GLN A 148 -12.73 16.98 29.80
C GLN A 148 -12.37 17.98 28.70
N LEU A 149 -13.38 18.51 28.01
CA LEU A 149 -13.19 19.52 26.97
C LEU A 149 -12.53 20.78 27.54
N LYS A 150 -13.08 21.33 28.63
CA LYS A 150 -12.55 22.53 29.30
C LYS A 150 -11.12 22.33 29.79
N ASP A 151 -10.79 21.15 30.32
CA ASP A 151 -9.43 20.82 30.78
C ASP A 151 -8.43 20.82 29.63
N LEU A 152 -8.77 20.16 28.50
CA LEU A 152 -7.94 20.13 27.29
C LEU A 152 -7.76 21.53 26.70
N GLU A 153 -8.84 22.31 26.55
CA GLU A 153 -8.82 23.66 25.98
C GLU A 153 -7.98 24.59 26.84
N THR A 154 -8.10 24.51 28.19
CA THR A 154 -7.29 25.29 29.12
C THR A 154 -5.78 25.01 28.98
N LYS A 155 -5.42 23.72 28.88
CA LYS A 155 -4.02 23.29 28.73
C LYS A 155 -3.45 23.67 27.37
N ILE A 156 -4.20 23.52 26.29
CA ILE A 156 -3.80 23.90 24.92
C ILE A 156 -3.68 25.44 24.82
N LYS A 157 -4.60 26.21 25.44
CA LYS A 157 -4.48 27.66 25.49
C LYS A 157 -3.20 28.11 26.18
N ASN A 158 -2.86 27.48 27.32
CA ASN A 158 -1.63 27.80 28.05
C ASN A 158 -0.36 27.42 27.28
N GLU A 159 -0.43 26.40 26.43
CA GLU A 159 0.71 25.92 25.66
C GLU A 159 0.95 26.69 24.36
N ILE A 160 -0.10 26.91 23.57
CA ILE A 160 0.00 27.43 22.18
C ILE A 160 -0.91 28.64 21.92
N GLY A 161 -1.67 29.13 22.89
CA GLY A 161 -2.52 30.31 22.79
C GLY A 161 -3.88 30.08 22.14
N ILE A 162 -4.19 28.88 21.69
CA ILE A 162 -5.47 28.53 21.02
C ILE A 162 -6.53 28.27 22.11
N THR A 163 -7.65 28.99 22.04
CA THR A 163 -8.71 28.96 23.07
C THR A 163 -9.69 27.82 22.95
N GLU A 164 -9.90 27.31 21.75
CA GLU A 164 -10.86 26.25 21.45
C GLU A 164 -10.19 25.12 20.63
N LEU A 165 -10.54 23.87 20.94
CA LEU A 165 -10.11 22.75 20.12
C LEU A 165 -10.77 22.81 18.73
N PRO A 166 -10.05 22.46 17.65
CA PRO A 166 -10.62 22.39 16.30
C PRO A 166 -11.85 21.48 16.26
N THR A 167 -12.91 21.90 15.57
CA THR A 167 -14.14 21.10 15.44
C THR A 167 -13.95 19.81 14.64
N ASN A 168 -12.94 19.79 13.78
CA ASN A 168 -12.57 18.61 12.98
C ASN A 168 -11.51 17.71 13.64
N LEU A 169 -11.16 17.98 14.92
CA LEU A 169 -10.25 17.12 15.68
C LEU A 169 -10.91 15.78 16.04
N ARG A 170 -10.16 14.69 15.84
CA ARG A 170 -10.59 13.33 16.16
C ARG A 170 -9.47 12.56 16.86
N PHE A 171 -9.84 11.74 17.85
CA PHE A 171 -8.98 10.74 18.46
C PHE A 171 -9.44 9.37 17.96
N ILE A 172 -8.57 8.64 17.26
CA ILE A 172 -8.95 7.42 16.54
C ILE A 172 -8.10 6.23 16.99
N ILE A 173 -8.75 5.14 17.39
CA ILE A 173 -8.07 3.88 17.66
C ILE A 173 -7.82 3.20 16.31
N SER A 174 -6.57 2.88 16.02
CA SER A 174 -6.17 2.23 14.78
C SER A 174 -6.78 0.82 14.64
N ASP A 175 -7.28 0.49 13.46
CA ASP A 175 -7.64 -0.88 13.09
C ASP A 175 -6.42 -1.75 12.84
N LEU A 176 -5.32 -1.14 12.43
CA LEU A 176 -4.04 -1.83 12.26
C LEU A 176 -3.37 -1.91 13.64
N PRO A 177 -3.14 -3.11 14.20
CA PRO A 177 -2.41 -3.27 15.45
C PRO A 177 -0.92 -2.96 15.26
N ASP A 178 -0.21 -2.70 16.36
CA ASP A 178 1.24 -2.42 16.36
C ASP A 178 2.12 -3.67 16.27
N SER A 179 1.50 -4.83 16.15
CA SER A 179 2.18 -6.12 15.97
C SER A 179 1.60 -6.87 14.79
N ASN A 180 2.41 -7.65 14.10
CA ASN A 180 2.02 -8.46 12.93
C ASN A 180 1.33 -7.65 11.80
N TYR A 181 1.46 -6.33 11.80
CA TYR A 181 0.81 -5.45 10.83
C TYR A 181 1.15 -5.79 9.38
N GLN A 182 2.34 -6.30 9.11
CA GLN A 182 2.77 -6.74 7.79
C GLN A 182 1.90 -7.88 7.25
N THR A 183 1.74 -8.95 8.03
CA THR A 183 0.89 -10.10 7.67
C THR A 183 -0.57 -9.69 7.50
N ILE A 184 -1.06 -8.78 8.35
CA ILE A 184 -2.42 -8.26 8.28
C ILE A 184 -2.62 -7.48 6.98
N LEU A 185 -1.67 -6.64 6.60
CA LEU A 185 -1.76 -5.86 5.35
C LEU A 185 -1.74 -6.75 4.10
N ILE A 186 -0.87 -7.76 4.05
CA ILE A 186 -0.87 -8.73 2.95
C ILE A 186 -2.23 -9.43 2.84
N GLY A 187 -2.81 -9.86 3.99
CA GLY A 187 -4.14 -10.45 4.02
C GLY A 187 -5.25 -9.47 3.59
N THR A 188 -5.12 -8.19 3.95
CA THR A 188 -6.07 -7.13 3.55
C THR A 188 -5.98 -6.83 2.06
N ILE A 189 -4.78 -6.80 1.48
CA ILE A 189 -4.57 -6.68 0.02
C ILE A 189 -5.22 -7.86 -0.71
N ALA A 190 -5.03 -9.08 -0.23
CA ALA A 190 -5.65 -10.26 -0.84
C ALA A 190 -7.19 -10.18 -0.81
N LYS A 191 -7.78 -9.69 0.29
CA LYS A 191 -9.23 -9.46 0.41
C LYS A 191 -9.71 -8.37 -0.55
N LEU A 192 -9.00 -7.24 -0.61
CA LEU A 192 -9.31 -6.14 -1.54
C LEU A 192 -9.34 -6.64 -2.98
N ILE A 193 -8.31 -7.39 -3.40
CA ILE A 193 -8.24 -7.89 -4.77
C ILE A 193 -9.38 -8.87 -5.07
N ASN A 194 -9.68 -9.77 -4.12
CA ASN A 194 -10.80 -10.69 -4.29
C ASN A 194 -12.17 -9.97 -4.34
N SER A 195 -12.30 -8.83 -3.66
CA SER A 195 -13.50 -7.98 -3.74
C SER A 195 -13.60 -7.25 -5.09
N LEU A 196 -12.50 -6.66 -5.55
CA LEU A 196 -12.47 -5.90 -6.82
C LEU A 196 -12.52 -6.81 -8.06
N PHE A 197 -11.90 -7.98 -7.99
CA PHE A 197 -11.70 -8.91 -9.10
C PHE A 197 -12.00 -10.34 -8.65
N PRO A 198 -13.27 -10.70 -8.41
CA PRO A 198 -13.65 -12.05 -7.96
C PRO A 198 -13.14 -13.11 -8.93
N GLY A 199 -12.58 -14.19 -8.41
CA GLY A 199 -12.03 -15.28 -9.21
C GLY A 199 -10.63 -15.00 -9.82
N SER A 200 -10.08 -13.81 -9.63
CA SER A 200 -8.73 -13.49 -10.09
C SER A 200 -7.66 -14.16 -9.22
N TYR A 201 -6.48 -14.35 -9.79
CA TYR A 201 -5.30 -14.82 -9.07
C TYR A 201 -4.31 -13.66 -8.92
N SER A 202 -3.83 -13.41 -7.69
CA SER A 202 -2.92 -12.30 -7.41
C SER A 202 -1.76 -12.72 -6.52
N ASN A 203 -0.67 -11.96 -6.59
CA ASN A 203 0.44 -12.03 -5.65
C ASN A 203 0.38 -10.86 -4.68
N ALA A 204 -0.41 -10.99 -3.61
CA ALA A 204 -0.61 -9.95 -2.60
C ALA A 204 0.70 -9.55 -1.88
N GLU A 205 1.65 -10.48 -1.72
CA GLU A 205 2.95 -10.21 -1.10
C GLU A 205 3.82 -9.31 -1.98
N SER A 206 3.85 -9.56 -3.29
CA SER A 206 4.57 -8.68 -4.24
C SER A 206 3.93 -7.29 -4.31
N ILE A 207 2.60 -7.20 -4.31
CA ILE A 207 1.89 -5.93 -4.27
C ILE A 207 2.23 -5.18 -2.98
N TYR A 208 2.18 -5.84 -1.82
CA TYR A 208 2.57 -5.25 -0.55
C TYR A 208 4.01 -4.71 -0.59
N THR A 209 4.96 -5.52 -1.06
CA THR A 209 6.38 -5.15 -1.11
C THR A 209 6.61 -3.91 -1.95
N LEU A 210 6.02 -3.83 -3.14
CA LEU A 210 6.16 -2.68 -4.02
C LEU A 210 5.52 -1.41 -3.45
N LEU A 211 4.32 -1.52 -2.88
CA LEU A 211 3.63 -0.36 -2.33
C LEU A 211 4.33 0.19 -1.09
N ILE A 212 4.84 -0.69 -0.19
CA ILE A 212 5.56 -0.24 1.00
C ILE A 212 6.92 0.36 0.64
N ASP A 213 7.66 -0.21 -0.32
CA ASP A 213 8.91 0.34 -0.81
C ASP A 213 8.72 1.71 -1.47
N GLU A 214 7.63 1.88 -2.22
CA GLU A 214 7.28 3.17 -2.82
C GLU A 214 7.00 4.21 -1.74
N LEU A 215 6.25 3.88 -0.69
CA LEU A 215 6.03 4.77 0.45
C LEU A 215 7.35 5.14 1.14
N TYR A 216 8.24 4.17 1.42
CA TYR A 216 9.56 4.44 2.00
C TYR A 216 10.40 5.36 1.11
N ARG A 217 10.37 5.16 -0.20
CA ARG A 217 11.09 6.00 -1.16
C ARG A 217 10.56 7.44 -1.13
N LYS A 218 9.26 7.61 -1.15
CA LYS A 218 8.60 8.94 -1.12
C LYS A 218 8.77 9.65 0.22
N GLY A 219 8.76 8.94 1.33
CA GLY A 219 8.99 9.51 2.67
C GLY A 219 10.38 10.11 2.86
N LYS A 220 11.39 9.63 2.12
CA LYS A 220 12.76 10.18 2.15
C LYS A 220 12.90 11.53 1.44
N VAL A 221 11.92 11.94 0.65
CA VAL A 221 11.95 13.22 -0.07
C VAL A 221 11.69 14.35 0.91
N THR A 222 12.62 15.29 1.05
CA THR A 222 12.57 16.42 1.98
C THR A 222 12.37 17.77 1.30
N TYR A 223 12.27 17.78 -0.03
CA TYR A 223 12.08 19.00 -0.80
C TYR A 223 10.64 19.47 -0.74
N ASP A 224 10.46 20.79 -0.69
CA ASP A 224 9.15 21.42 -0.87
C ASP A 224 8.86 21.59 -2.37
N PHE A 225 7.64 21.30 -2.77
CA PHE A 225 7.18 21.41 -4.16
C PHE A 225 6.16 22.53 -4.27
N SER A 226 6.39 23.45 -5.18
CA SER A 226 5.48 24.56 -5.46
C SER A 226 4.29 24.15 -6.35
N LYS A 227 4.41 23.05 -7.10
CA LYS A 227 3.38 22.50 -7.98
C LYS A 227 2.80 21.23 -7.42
N TRP A 228 1.47 21.13 -7.48
CA TRP A 228 0.73 19.98 -6.99
C TRP A 228 1.14 18.67 -7.66
N ASP A 229 1.24 18.66 -8.99
CA ASP A 229 1.65 17.47 -9.76
C ASP A 229 3.05 16.97 -9.38
N GLU A 230 3.98 17.89 -9.13
CA GLU A 230 5.33 17.54 -8.69
C GLU A 230 5.32 16.95 -7.28
N LEU A 231 4.49 17.48 -6.37
CA LEU A 231 4.29 16.93 -5.03
C LEU A 231 3.69 15.52 -5.12
N LEU A 232 2.62 15.33 -5.88
CA LEU A 232 1.99 14.02 -6.07
C LEU A 232 2.98 13.01 -6.64
N LYS A 233 3.72 13.38 -7.68
CA LYS A 233 4.71 12.51 -8.33
C LYS A 233 5.82 12.06 -7.37
N ASN A 234 6.33 12.98 -6.55
CA ASN A 234 7.54 12.72 -5.77
C ASN A 234 7.28 12.29 -4.32
N LYS A 235 6.15 12.68 -3.72
CA LYS A 235 5.89 12.50 -2.29
C LYS A 235 4.60 11.75 -1.95
N ALA A 236 3.72 11.51 -2.92
CA ALA A 236 2.45 10.82 -2.70
C ALA A 236 2.39 9.45 -3.37
N LEU A 237 1.70 8.50 -2.75
CA LEU A 237 1.23 7.28 -3.40
C LEU A 237 -0.21 7.52 -3.84
N THR A 238 -0.44 7.58 -5.16
CA THR A 238 -1.73 7.91 -5.75
C THR A 238 -2.54 6.67 -6.11
N SER A 239 -3.88 6.82 -6.19
CA SER A 239 -4.79 5.76 -6.66
C SER A 239 -4.38 5.18 -8.02
N ILE A 240 -3.90 6.03 -8.94
CA ILE A 240 -3.41 5.60 -10.28
C ILE A 240 -2.20 4.66 -10.14
N GLN A 241 -1.23 5.01 -9.29
CA GLN A 241 -0.05 4.16 -9.07
C GLN A 241 -0.42 2.83 -8.41
N VAL A 242 -1.36 2.84 -7.46
CA VAL A 242 -1.84 1.63 -6.79
C VAL A 242 -2.57 0.72 -7.77
N THR A 243 -3.46 1.26 -8.59
CA THR A 243 -4.14 0.51 -9.67
C THR A 243 -3.12 -0.15 -10.60
N LYS A 244 -2.08 0.58 -11.01
CA LYS A 244 -1.03 0.03 -11.88
C LYS A 244 -0.33 -1.16 -11.23
N VAL A 245 0.07 -1.05 -9.96
CA VAL A 245 0.72 -2.15 -9.22
C VAL A 245 -0.21 -3.33 -9.06
N ILE A 246 -1.47 -3.12 -8.69
CA ILE A 246 -2.45 -4.20 -8.57
C ILE A 246 -2.61 -4.93 -9.91
N ASN A 247 -2.82 -4.22 -11.00
CA ASN A 247 -3.01 -4.80 -12.32
C ASN A 247 -1.76 -5.59 -12.80
N GLU A 248 -0.57 -5.13 -12.45
CA GLU A 248 0.67 -5.80 -12.81
C GLU A 248 0.82 -7.18 -12.13
N PHE A 249 0.35 -7.31 -10.88
CA PHE A 249 0.49 -8.53 -10.08
C PHE A 249 -0.81 -9.29 -9.88
N THR A 250 -1.84 -8.94 -10.63
CA THR A 250 -3.14 -9.62 -10.59
C THR A 250 -3.48 -10.13 -11.98
N ASN A 251 -3.90 -11.39 -12.06
CA ASN A 251 -4.51 -11.90 -13.24
C ASN A 251 -5.99 -11.53 -13.23
N LEU A 252 -6.36 -10.49 -13.98
CA LEU A 252 -7.72 -9.93 -13.96
C LEU A 252 -8.75 -10.80 -14.71
N LYS A 253 -8.30 -11.82 -15.45
CA LYS A 253 -9.21 -12.73 -16.14
C LYS A 253 -9.64 -13.87 -15.24
N ASP A 254 -10.91 -14.21 -15.33
CA ASP A 254 -11.49 -15.41 -14.72
C ASP A 254 -10.69 -16.65 -15.17
N GLU A 255 -10.36 -17.51 -14.22
CA GLU A 255 -9.65 -18.76 -14.45
C GLU A 255 -10.37 -19.64 -15.48
N ALA A 256 -11.70 -19.67 -15.46
CA ALA A 256 -12.51 -20.40 -16.41
C ALA A 256 -12.33 -19.87 -17.86
N ILE A 257 -12.25 -18.54 -18.02
CA ILE A 257 -12.00 -17.90 -19.32
C ILE A 257 -10.61 -18.26 -19.83
N ILE A 258 -9.61 -18.23 -18.94
CA ILE A 258 -8.22 -18.58 -19.29
C ILE A 258 -8.12 -20.05 -19.68
N GLU A 259 -8.76 -20.94 -18.92
CA GLU A 259 -8.79 -22.38 -19.25
C GLU A 259 -9.52 -22.65 -20.56
N SER A 260 -10.66 -21.99 -20.81
CA SER A 260 -11.38 -22.09 -22.08
C SER A 260 -10.50 -21.63 -23.24
N GLY A 261 -9.92 -20.42 -23.16
CA GLY A 261 -9.06 -19.89 -24.21
C GLY A 261 -7.83 -20.78 -24.48
N PHE A 262 -7.24 -21.37 -23.46
CA PHE A 262 -6.15 -22.33 -23.62
C PHE A 262 -6.62 -23.60 -24.34
N ASN A 263 -7.79 -24.14 -24.01
CA ASN A 263 -8.34 -25.33 -24.64
C ASN A 263 -8.71 -25.07 -26.11
N ASP A 264 -9.27 -23.88 -26.39
CA ASP A 264 -9.62 -23.47 -27.76
C ASP A 264 -8.36 -23.40 -28.65
N ILE A 265 -7.30 -22.80 -28.15
CA ILE A 265 -6.00 -22.73 -28.83
C ILE A 265 -5.40 -24.13 -29.06
N CYS A 266 -5.43 -25.01 -28.02
CA CYS A 266 -4.97 -26.38 -28.20
C CYS A 266 -5.74 -27.14 -29.30
N SER A 267 -7.04 -26.88 -29.39
CA SER A 267 -7.91 -27.48 -30.42
C SER A 267 -7.56 -26.94 -31.82
N GLU A 268 -7.37 -25.61 -31.93
CA GLU A 268 -6.93 -24.97 -33.20
C GLU A 268 -5.56 -25.50 -33.65
N MET A 269 -4.65 -25.73 -32.72
CA MET A 269 -3.34 -26.33 -33.00
C MET A 269 -3.40 -27.82 -33.33
N GLY A 270 -4.56 -28.46 -33.24
CA GLY A 270 -4.75 -29.90 -33.51
C GLY A 270 -4.02 -30.82 -32.51
N LEU A 271 -3.76 -30.36 -31.29
CA LEU A 271 -2.99 -31.11 -30.30
C LEU A 271 -3.77 -32.30 -29.75
N LYS A 272 -3.11 -33.45 -29.67
CA LYS A 272 -3.67 -34.64 -29.01
C LYS A 272 -3.68 -34.44 -27.47
N SER A 273 -4.57 -35.17 -26.80
CA SER A 273 -4.79 -35.03 -25.33
C SER A 273 -3.51 -35.08 -24.50
N ILE A 274 -2.53 -35.90 -24.88
CA ILE A 274 -1.25 -36.01 -24.12
C ILE A 274 -0.40 -34.77 -24.32
N GLU A 275 -0.34 -34.24 -25.55
CA GLU A 275 0.41 -33.04 -25.90
C GLU A 275 -0.21 -31.81 -25.23
N ALA A 276 -1.52 -31.64 -25.32
CA ALA A 276 -2.28 -30.58 -24.63
C ALA A 276 -2.06 -30.62 -23.12
N LYS A 277 -2.04 -31.81 -22.47
CA LYS A 277 -1.78 -31.98 -21.07
C LYS A 277 -0.34 -31.56 -20.65
N LYS A 278 0.63 -31.84 -21.53
CA LYS A 278 2.02 -31.41 -21.34
C LYS A 278 2.14 -29.89 -21.43
N LEU A 279 1.55 -29.27 -22.44
CA LEU A 279 1.49 -27.82 -22.60
C LEU A 279 0.78 -27.16 -21.41
N LYS A 280 -0.34 -27.70 -20.93
CA LYS A 280 -1.10 -27.16 -19.78
C LYS A 280 -0.25 -27.05 -18.52
N ARG A 281 0.66 -27.99 -18.27
CA ARG A 281 1.60 -27.91 -17.13
C ARG A 281 2.58 -26.74 -17.25
N SER A 282 3.15 -26.54 -18.43
CA SER A 282 4.06 -25.42 -18.71
C SER A 282 3.32 -24.07 -18.66
N PHE A 283 2.09 -24.02 -19.21
CA PHE A 283 1.20 -22.87 -19.14
C PHE A 283 0.92 -22.45 -17.69
N GLY A 284 0.51 -23.38 -16.84
CA GLY A 284 0.25 -23.09 -15.43
C GLY A 284 1.51 -22.65 -14.65
N ARG A 285 2.71 -23.10 -15.06
CA ARG A 285 3.99 -22.66 -14.51
C ARG A 285 4.27 -21.21 -14.90
N TYR A 286 4.20 -20.90 -16.20
CA TYR A 286 4.44 -19.54 -16.70
C TYR A 286 3.43 -18.54 -16.13
N LYS A 287 2.14 -18.88 -16.08
CA LYS A 287 1.08 -18.06 -15.48
C LYS A 287 1.41 -17.67 -14.04
N ARG A 288 1.89 -18.63 -13.21
CA ARG A 288 2.33 -18.31 -11.84
C ARG A 288 3.58 -17.43 -11.80
N GLN A 289 4.56 -17.67 -12.67
CA GLN A 289 5.76 -16.85 -12.77
C GLN A 289 5.44 -15.40 -13.18
N ARG A 290 4.46 -15.22 -14.06
CA ARG A 290 4.05 -13.90 -14.55
C ARG A 290 3.61 -12.95 -13.44
N ILE A 291 2.98 -13.44 -12.38
CA ILE A 291 2.49 -12.67 -11.24
C ILE A 291 3.39 -12.76 -9.99
N SER A 292 4.48 -13.51 -10.07
CA SER A 292 5.51 -13.57 -9.01
C SER A 292 6.55 -12.44 -9.18
N ASN A 293 7.51 -12.37 -8.27
CA ASN A 293 8.65 -11.45 -8.42
C ASN A 293 9.41 -11.75 -9.71
N ARG A 294 9.34 -10.83 -10.68
CA ARG A 294 9.92 -10.99 -12.00
C ARG A 294 11.27 -10.29 -12.07
N SER A 295 12.26 -10.95 -12.69
CA SER A 295 13.49 -10.31 -13.11
C SER A 295 13.23 -9.34 -14.27
N THR A 296 14.11 -8.35 -14.45
CA THR A 296 14.04 -7.39 -15.58
C THR A 296 13.87 -8.11 -16.92
N ILE A 297 14.58 -9.23 -17.12
CA ILE A 297 14.49 -9.98 -18.39
C ILE A 297 13.13 -10.68 -18.58
N GLN A 298 12.47 -11.09 -17.51
CA GLN A 298 11.10 -11.64 -17.59
C GLN A 298 10.09 -10.55 -17.95
N ILE A 299 10.28 -9.35 -17.41
CA ILE A 299 9.48 -8.17 -17.77
C ILE A 299 9.69 -7.81 -19.25
N ASP A 300 10.95 -7.73 -19.69
CA ASP A 300 11.31 -7.49 -21.10
C ASP A 300 10.67 -8.55 -22.02
N THR A 301 10.62 -9.80 -21.58
CA THR A 301 10.03 -10.91 -22.35
C THR A 301 8.53 -10.74 -22.51
N THR A 302 7.80 -10.37 -21.44
CA THR A 302 6.36 -10.08 -21.53
C THR A 302 6.10 -8.94 -22.51
N TYR A 303 6.82 -7.81 -22.39
CA TYR A 303 6.66 -6.68 -23.33
C TYR A 303 7.00 -7.06 -24.77
N PHE A 304 8.03 -7.86 -24.98
CA PHE A 304 8.37 -8.35 -26.30
C PHE A 304 7.23 -9.19 -26.89
N PHE A 305 6.67 -10.14 -26.15
CA PHE A 305 5.56 -10.96 -26.63
C PHE A 305 4.34 -10.11 -26.99
N ILE A 306 3.91 -9.22 -26.10
CA ILE A 306 2.77 -8.33 -26.34
C ILE A 306 2.99 -7.53 -27.64
N ASN A 307 4.13 -6.89 -27.81
CA ASN A 307 4.41 -6.08 -28.99
C ASN A 307 4.45 -6.89 -30.28
N GLU A 308 5.02 -8.09 -30.26
CA GLU A 308 5.10 -8.93 -31.48
C GLU A 308 3.74 -9.58 -31.81
N ILE A 309 2.94 -9.94 -30.80
CA ILE A 309 1.56 -10.40 -31.02
C ILE A 309 0.74 -9.30 -31.69
N ASP A 310 0.77 -8.07 -31.16
CA ASP A 310 0.07 -6.92 -31.76
C ASP A 310 0.50 -6.67 -33.20
N LYS A 311 1.80 -6.75 -33.51
CA LYS A 311 2.29 -6.63 -34.88
C LYS A 311 1.73 -7.73 -35.81
N CYS A 312 1.74 -8.98 -35.34
CA CYS A 312 1.20 -10.11 -36.08
C CYS A 312 -0.30 -9.94 -36.39
N ILE A 313 -1.07 -9.50 -35.38
CA ILE A 313 -2.51 -9.23 -35.58
C ILE A 313 -2.72 -8.09 -36.57
N ASN A 314 -1.96 -7.01 -36.47
CA ASN A 314 -2.08 -5.83 -37.34
C ASN A 314 -1.72 -6.12 -38.82
N ILE A 315 -0.88 -7.10 -39.09
CA ILE A 315 -0.57 -7.56 -40.47
C ILE A 315 -1.49 -8.66 -40.95
N GLY A 316 -2.54 -9.01 -40.18
CA GLY A 316 -3.60 -9.93 -40.60
C GLY A 316 -3.29 -11.41 -40.36
N ILE A 317 -2.39 -11.76 -39.46
CA ILE A 317 -2.19 -13.16 -39.05
C ILE A 317 -3.35 -13.56 -38.15
N THR A 318 -4.09 -14.61 -38.57
CA THR A 318 -5.28 -15.10 -37.85
C THR A 318 -5.08 -16.47 -37.21
N GLU A 319 -4.04 -17.21 -37.61
CA GLU A 319 -3.80 -18.57 -37.14
C GLU A 319 -2.73 -18.62 -36.05
N ILE A 320 -3.04 -19.27 -34.95
CA ILE A 320 -2.12 -19.39 -33.78
C ILE A 320 -0.80 -20.08 -34.13
N PRO A 321 -0.75 -21.18 -34.90
CA PRO A 321 0.53 -21.77 -35.29
C PRO A 321 1.43 -20.81 -36.07
N THR A 322 0.87 -20.03 -36.98
CA THR A 322 1.58 -19.03 -37.79
C THR A 322 2.10 -17.89 -36.90
N LEU A 323 1.28 -17.42 -35.97
CA LEU A 323 1.68 -16.39 -34.97
C LEU A 323 2.86 -16.88 -34.15
N ILE A 324 2.79 -18.09 -33.59
CA ILE A 324 3.86 -18.70 -32.79
C ILE A 324 5.17 -18.75 -33.58
N GLU A 325 5.12 -19.16 -34.84
CA GLU A 325 6.29 -19.33 -35.68
C GLU A 325 6.93 -17.99 -36.04
N ASN A 326 6.12 -16.97 -36.36
CA ASN A 326 6.60 -15.61 -36.61
C ASN A 326 7.27 -15.02 -35.41
N VAL A 327 6.63 -15.02 -34.21
CA VAL A 327 7.20 -14.47 -32.99
C VAL A 327 8.45 -15.22 -32.56
N PHE A 328 8.46 -16.56 -32.71
CA PHE A 328 9.67 -17.35 -32.41
C PHE A 328 10.84 -16.98 -33.31
N ASN A 329 10.61 -16.77 -34.60
CA ASN A 329 11.67 -16.47 -35.57
C ASN A 329 12.34 -15.10 -35.26
N VAL A 330 11.57 -14.07 -34.92
CA VAL A 330 12.07 -12.73 -34.63
C VAL A 330 12.58 -12.56 -33.20
N ALA A 331 12.30 -13.51 -32.30
CA ALA A 331 12.69 -13.42 -30.91
C ALA A 331 14.20 -13.35 -30.71
N PRO A 332 14.72 -12.36 -29.96
CA PRO A 332 16.12 -12.24 -29.61
C PRO A 332 16.65 -13.48 -28.87
N LEU A 333 17.91 -13.80 -29.07
CA LEU A 333 18.54 -14.96 -28.43
C LEU A 333 18.46 -14.89 -26.91
N LYS A 334 18.54 -13.68 -26.31
CA LYS A 334 18.41 -13.47 -24.86
C LYS A 334 17.03 -13.91 -24.33
N ILE A 335 15.98 -13.72 -25.11
CA ILE A 335 14.62 -14.13 -24.77
C ILE A 335 14.46 -15.64 -24.96
N LYS A 336 14.90 -16.20 -26.10
CA LYS A 336 14.85 -17.64 -26.36
C LYS A 336 15.55 -18.47 -25.27
N LYS A 337 16.70 -17.97 -24.75
CA LYS A 337 17.46 -18.64 -23.69
C LYS A 337 16.78 -18.71 -22.32
N GLN A 338 15.65 -18.02 -22.13
CA GLN A 338 14.88 -18.12 -20.88
C GLN A 338 14.00 -19.36 -20.83
N PHE A 339 13.80 -20.02 -21.96
CA PHE A 339 12.97 -21.18 -22.10
C PHE A 339 13.84 -22.40 -22.38
N SER A 340 13.59 -23.50 -21.67
CA SER A 340 14.35 -24.73 -21.85
C SER A 340 13.95 -25.49 -23.12
N SER A 341 12.81 -25.13 -23.73
CA SER A 341 12.29 -25.75 -24.96
C SER A 341 11.42 -24.80 -25.75
N LYS A 342 11.18 -25.13 -27.05
CA LYS A 342 10.22 -24.41 -27.89
C LYS A 342 8.79 -24.51 -27.29
N ASP A 343 8.43 -25.63 -26.65
CA ASP A 343 7.14 -25.83 -26.01
C ASP A 343 6.93 -24.82 -24.85
N GLU A 344 7.98 -24.54 -24.03
CA GLU A 344 7.90 -23.56 -22.97
C GLU A 344 7.77 -22.13 -23.52
N PHE A 345 8.49 -21.80 -24.58
CA PHE A 345 8.34 -20.52 -25.29
C PHE A 345 6.91 -20.38 -25.85
N THR A 346 6.42 -21.42 -26.55
CA THR A 346 5.07 -21.45 -27.10
C THR A 346 4.00 -21.23 -26.01
N THR A 347 4.13 -21.93 -24.88
CA THR A 347 3.17 -21.76 -23.80
C THR A 347 3.22 -20.40 -23.13
N ALA A 348 4.39 -19.79 -23.04
CA ALA A 348 4.55 -18.41 -22.54
C ALA A 348 3.88 -17.42 -23.49
N LEU A 349 4.09 -17.56 -24.80
CA LEU A 349 3.45 -16.73 -25.82
C LEU A 349 1.92 -16.86 -25.80
N ILE A 350 1.40 -18.11 -25.75
CA ILE A 350 -0.04 -18.39 -25.62
C ILE A 350 -0.61 -17.72 -24.35
N CYS A 351 0.13 -17.80 -23.25
CA CYS A 351 -0.29 -17.15 -21.99
C CYS A 351 -0.44 -15.64 -22.17
N GLU A 352 0.56 -14.97 -22.76
CA GLU A 352 0.48 -13.53 -23.00
C GLU A 352 -0.65 -13.18 -23.98
N TYR A 353 -0.85 -13.96 -25.05
CA TYR A 353 -1.96 -13.79 -25.99
C TYR A 353 -3.33 -13.84 -25.29
N ILE A 354 -3.57 -14.85 -24.46
CA ILE A 354 -4.82 -14.99 -23.70
C ILE A 354 -4.99 -13.83 -22.69
N MET A 355 -3.89 -13.31 -22.16
CA MET A 355 -3.91 -12.26 -21.14
C MET A 355 -4.06 -10.84 -21.68
N MET A 356 -3.80 -10.62 -22.99
CA MET A 356 -3.88 -9.30 -23.62
C MET A 356 -5.31 -8.76 -23.76
N ASN A 357 -6.32 -9.60 -23.91
CA ASN A 357 -7.70 -9.20 -24.29
C ASN A 357 -8.63 -8.95 -23.11
#